data_b5177a8613f7626b0e9fdc934bda530b
#
_entry.id   b5177a8613f7626b0e9fdc934bda530b
#
_cell.length_a   1.000
_cell.length_b   1.000
_cell.length_c   1.000
_cell.angle_alpha   90.00
_cell.angle_beta   90.00
_cell.angle_gamma   90.00
#
_symmetry.space_group_name_H-M   'P 1'
#
loop_
_entity.id
_entity.type
_entity.pdbx_description
1 polymer ?
#
loop_
_entity_poly.entity_id
_entity_poly.type
_entity_poly.pdbx_seq_one_letter_code
_entity_poly.pdbx_strand_id
1 'polypeptide(L)'
;MPQTDGTPSAFDAATAVRRAEGGGLVADLDPGWDVGGGVLNGGYLLAVAARAAVLDSPHPHPVALSASYLRATAAGPAHLAVTPGPAGRTLAHSTVLLAGEAGPSIAAQVTTATLGTEPAEYTVNPPPQVPDPEDCVVTRTTGAGPAVGLVRRIDTRLDPATAGWTVGRFSDQRVLRSWIRLSDGRHPDPLALLLFADALPPTAFAVGRTGWAPTVQLQVLIRALPAPGWCLVESRSTEVTGGWSDEECRIWDATGRLVAQARQLARVAR
;
A
#
# COMPACT_ATOMS: atom_id res chain seq x y z
N MET A 1 -11.84 -26.17 1.23
CA MET A 1 -11.46 -25.49 -0.02
C MET A 1 -12.65 -24.65 -0.43
N PRO A 2 -12.63 -23.32 -0.32
CA PRO A 2 -13.67 -22.51 -0.93
C PRO A 2 -13.50 -22.62 -2.45
N GLN A 3 -14.58 -22.99 -3.14
CA GLN A 3 -14.67 -22.95 -4.59
C GLN A 3 -14.46 -21.49 -5.03
N THR A 4 -13.40 -21.23 -5.77
CA THR A 4 -13.23 -19.97 -6.50
C THR A 4 -14.19 -20.03 -7.68
N ASP A 5 -15.37 -19.48 -7.49
CA ASP A 5 -16.18 -18.97 -8.57
C ASP A 5 -15.25 -18.04 -9.37
N GLY A 6 -15.08 -18.25 -10.67
CA GLY A 6 -14.05 -17.60 -11.48
C GLY A 6 -14.10 -16.05 -11.55
N THR A 7 -14.74 -15.41 -10.59
CA THR A 7 -14.82 -13.96 -10.43
C THR A 7 -13.55 -13.46 -9.78
N PRO A 8 -12.83 -12.49 -10.39
CA PRO A 8 -11.64 -11.89 -9.79
C PRO A 8 -12.00 -11.23 -8.45
N SER A 9 -11.05 -11.23 -7.50
CA SER A 9 -11.21 -10.49 -6.24
C SER A 9 -11.41 -8.99 -6.49
N ALA A 10 -11.98 -8.28 -5.52
CA ALA A 10 -12.16 -6.83 -5.65
C ALA A 10 -10.83 -6.11 -5.91
N PHE A 11 -9.74 -6.55 -5.28
CA PHE A 11 -8.42 -5.97 -5.48
C PHE A 11 -7.84 -6.29 -6.87
N ASP A 12 -7.99 -7.54 -7.34
CA ASP A 12 -7.49 -7.93 -8.67
C ASP A 12 -8.25 -7.22 -9.78
N ALA A 13 -9.58 -7.08 -9.64
CA ALA A 13 -10.39 -6.31 -10.59
C ALA A 13 -10.00 -4.83 -10.61
N ALA A 14 -9.85 -4.20 -9.42
CA ALA A 14 -9.53 -2.79 -9.32
C ALA A 14 -8.10 -2.43 -9.76
N THR A 15 -7.16 -3.39 -9.67
CA THR A 15 -5.77 -3.19 -10.14
C THR A 15 -5.54 -3.71 -11.55
N ALA A 16 -6.57 -4.18 -12.24
CA ALA A 16 -6.44 -4.75 -13.58
C ALA A 16 -5.89 -3.71 -14.57
N VAL A 17 -4.90 -4.14 -15.36
CA VAL A 17 -4.32 -3.36 -16.44
C VAL A 17 -4.51 -4.15 -17.73
N ARG A 18 -4.94 -3.50 -18.78
CA ARG A 18 -5.17 -4.11 -20.10
C ARG A 18 -4.49 -3.31 -21.22
N ARG A 19 -4.23 -3.96 -22.33
CA ARG A 19 -3.76 -3.28 -23.53
C ARG A 19 -4.93 -2.58 -24.20
N ALA A 20 -4.73 -1.33 -24.60
CA ALA A 20 -5.70 -0.59 -25.41
C ALA A 20 -5.63 -1.01 -26.89
N GLU A 21 -6.75 -0.93 -27.62
CA GLU A 21 -6.81 -1.23 -29.07
C GLU A 21 -5.84 -0.39 -29.90
N GLY A 22 -5.58 0.85 -29.49
CA GLY A 22 -4.61 1.76 -30.13
C GLY A 22 -3.17 1.62 -29.63
N GLY A 23 -2.87 0.62 -28.79
CA GLY A 23 -1.59 0.46 -28.12
C GLY A 23 -1.53 1.18 -26.76
N GLY A 24 -0.48 0.90 -25.96
CA GLY A 24 -0.36 1.37 -24.59
C GLY A 24 -1.17 0.54 -23.60
N LEU A 25 -1.12 0.93 -22.34
CA LEU A 25 -1.81 0.26 -21.23
C LEU A 25 -2.84 1.20 -20.62
N VAL A 26 -3.97 0.62 -20.21
CA VAL A 26 -5.08 1.35 -19.56
C VAL A 26 -5.57 0.59 -18.34
N ALA A 27 -6.10 1.35 -17.39
CA ALA A 27 -6.76 0.85 -16.19
C ALA A 27 -8.02 1.69 -15.93
N ASP A 28 -9.00 1.11 -15.24
CA ASP A 28 -10.17 1.81 -14.76
C ASP A 28 -10.04 1.92 -13.23
N LEU A 29 -9.67 3.12 -12.74
CA LEU A 29 -9.40 3.35 -11.32
C LEU A 29 -10.72 3.35 -10.53
N ASP A 30 -10.86 2.39 -9.59
CA ASP A 30 -12.09 2.16 -8.84
C ASP A 30 -12.24 3.13 -7.65
N PRO A 31 -13.36 3.88 -7.55
CA PRO A 31 -13.62 4.80 -6.46
C PRO A 31 -13.69 4.14 -5.07
N GLY A 32 -13.89 2.82 -5.00
CA GLY A 32 -13.91 2.08 -3.74
C GLY A 32 -12.57 2.04 -2.99
N TRP A 33 -11.50 2.57 -3.57
CA TRP A 33 -10.17 2.64 -2.97
C TRP A 33 -9.75 4.06 -2.58
N ASP A 34 -10.71 4.95 -2.39
CA ASP A 34 -10.47 6.33 -1.96
C ASP A 34 -10.13 6.42 -0.46
N VAL A 35 -9.40 7.48 -0.10
CA VAL A 35 -9.03 7.82 1.28
C VAL A 35 -9.81 9.02 1.83
N GLY A 36 -10.91 9.38 1.15
CA GLY A 36 -11.76 10.52 1.46
C GLY A 36 -11.67 11.63 0.40
N GLY A 37 -12.78 12.32 0.20
CA GLY A 37 -12.87 13.40 -0.78
C GLY A 37 -12.69 12.98 -2.24
N GLY A 38 -12.85 11.69 -2.56
CA GLY A 38 -12.68 11.15 -3.90
C GLY A 38 -11.20 10.98 -4.33
N VAL A 39 -10.26 11.13 -3.41
CA VAL A 39 -8.82 10.93 -3.67
C VAL A 39 -8.46 9.48 -3.43
N LEU A 40 -7.88 8.83 -4.43
CA LEU A 40 -7.47 7.43 -4.35
C LEU A 40 -6.23 7.24 -3.49
N ASN A 41 -6.16 6.08 -2.80
CA ASN A 41 -5.01 5.68 -1.98
C ASN A 41 -3.75 5.53 -2.83
N GLY A 42 -2.61 6.03 -2.34
CA GLY A 42 -1.34 6.02 -3.05
C GLY A 42 -0.78 4.61 -3.26
N GLY A 43 -0.90 3.73 -2.26
CA GLY A 43 -0.47 2.34 -2.36
C GLY A 43 -1.29 1.53 -3.36
N TYR A 44 -2.61 1.79 -3.46
CA TYR A 44 -3.46 1.24 -4.51
C TYR A 44 -2.99 1.67 -5.91
N LEU A 45 -2.77 2.97 -6.12
CA LEU A 45 -2.28 3.49 -7.39
C LEU A 45 -0.89 2.93 -7.74
N LEU A 46 -0.02 2.75 -6.73
CA LEU A 46 1.29 2.11 -6.92
C LEU A 46 1.15 0.63 -7.30
N ALA A 47 0.15 -0.09 -6.77
CA ALA A 47 -0.13 -1.47 -7.17
C ALA A 47 -0.59 -1.56 -8.64
N VAL A 48 -1.41 -0.60 -9.11
CA VAL A 48 -1.78 -0.50 -10.54
C VAL A 48 -0.55 -0.27 -11.42
N ALA A 49 0.33 0.67 -11.03
CA ALA A 49 1.57 0.93 -11.77
C ALA A 49 2.51 -0.28 -11.77
N ALA A 50 2.64 -0.98 -10.63
CA ALA A 50 3.45 -2.19 -10.53
C ALA A 50 2.89 -3.33 -11.39
N ARG A 51 1.56 -3.51 -11.46
CA ARG A 51 0.94 -4.50 -12.34
C ARG A 51 1.26 -4.22 -13.81
N ALA A 52 1.25 -2.95 -14.23
CA ALA A 52 1.66 -2.57 -15.58
C ALA A 52 3.12 -2.92 -15.87
N ALA A 53 4.01 -2.67 -14.91
CA ALA A 53 5.44 -3.01 -15.04
C ALA A 53 5.68 -4.52 -15.15
N VAL A 54 4.93 -5.33 -14.39
CA VAL A 54 5.04 -6.79 -14.40
C VAL A 54 4.51 -7.40 -15.69
N LEU A 55 3.51 -6.78 -16.33
CA LEU A 55 2.83 -7.34 -17.50
C LEU A 55 3.78 -7.68 -18.66
N ASP A 56 4.82 -6.87 -18.86
CA ASP A 56 5.83 -7.03 -19.91
C ASP A 56 7.22 -7.43 -19.36
N SER A 57 7.30 -7.71 -18.06
CA SER A 57 8.54 -8.11 -17.44
C SER A 57 8.80 -9.62 -17.60
N PRO A 58 10.07 -10.05 -17.80
CA PRO A 58 10.44 -11.46 -17.72
C PRO A 58 10.36 -12.01 -16.27
N HIS A 59 10.13 -11.15 -15.27
CA HIS A 59 10.09 -11.50 -13.86
C HIS A 59 8.70 -11.23 -13.26
N PRO A 60 8.15 -12.16 -12.45
CA PRO A 60 6.74 -12.12 -12.06
C PRO A 60 6.42 -11.17 -10.90
N HIS A 61 7.42 -10.70 -10.13
CA HIS A 61 7.13 -9.95 -8.91
C HIS A 61 7.81 -8.60 -8.86
N PRO A 62 7.12 -7.52 -8.46
CA PRO A 62 7.77 -6.27 -8.10
C PRO A 62 8.56 -6.49 -6.79
N VAL A 63 9.82 -6.02 -6.74
CA VAL A 63 10.70 -6.21 -5.57
C VAL A 63 11.21 -4.89 -4.98
N ALA A 64 11.38 -3.86 -5.82
CA ALA A 64 11.75 -2.53 -5.36
C ALA A 64 11.04 -1.47 -6.21
N LEU A 65 10.39 -0.54 -5.54
CA LEU A 65 9.67 0.54 -6.18
C LEU A 65 10.05 1.88 -5.54
N SER A 66 10.11 2.93 -6.37
CA SER A 66 10.23 4.31 -5.91
C SER A 66 9.27 5.16 -6.73
N ALA A 67 8.29 5.76 -6.08
CA ALA A 67 7.23 6.51 -6.71
C ALA A 67 7.18 7.96 -6.22
N SER A 68 7.05 8.90 -7.16
CA SER A 68 6.69 10.29 -6.90
C SER A 68 5.21 10.50 -7.23
N TYR A 69 4.47 11.03 -6.26
CA TYR A 69 3.06 11.39 -6.41
C TYR A 69 2.97 12.84 -6.88
N LEU A 70 2.60 13.03 -8.13
CA LEU A 70 2.64 14.33 -8.82
C LEU A 70 1.37 15.15 -8.54
N ARG A 71 0.26 14.46 -8.26
CA ARG A 71 -1.04 15.04 -7.90
C ARG A 71 -1.96 14.05 -7.22
N ALA A 72 -2.95 14.56 -6.48
CA ALA A 72 -4.08 13.76 -6.02
C ALA A 72 -4.86 13.22 -7.23
N THR A 73 -5.19 11.93 -7.20
CA THR A 73 -5.82 11.21 -8.32
C THR A 73 -7.22 10.79 -7.94
N ALA A 74 -8.18 11.10 -8.80
CA ALA A 74 -9.55 10.63 -8.68
C ALA A 74 -9.76 9.30 -9.44
N ALA A 75 -10.89 8.64 -9.16
CA ALA A 75 -11.34 7.47 -9.92
C ALA A 75 -11.66 7.82 -11.37
N GLY A 76 -11.61 6.82 -12.25
CA GLY A 76 -11.89 6.94 -13.67
C GLY A 76 -10.83 6.29 -14.56
N PRO A 77 -10.90 6.51 -15.85
CA PRO A 77 -9.95 5.94 -16.80
C PRO A 77 -8.53 6.50 -16.58
N ALA A 78 -7.55 5.62 -16.70
CA ALA A 78 -6.14 5.96 -16.58
C ALA A 78 -5.33 5.32 -17.69
N HIS A 79 -4.29 6.02 -18.13
CA HIS A 79 -3.30 5.55 -19.08
C HIS A 79 -1.98 5.27 -18.37
N LEU A 80 -1.31 4.19 -18.77
CA LEU A 80 -0.01 3.83 -18.23
C LEU A 80 0.99 3.71 -19.36
N ALA A 81 2.06 4.48 -19.26
CA ALA A 81 3.23 4.37 -20.13
C ALA A 81 4.33 3.63 -19.37
N VAL A 82 4.71 2.45 -19.87
CA VAL A 82 5.82 1.66 -19.34
C VAL A 82 7.01 1.80 -20.28
N THR A 83 8.12 2.30 -19.76
CA THR A 83 9.39 2.36 -20.47
C THR A 83 10.30 1.27 -19.92
N PRO A 84 10.55 0.18 -20.66
CA PRO A 84 11.47 -0.85 -20.25
C PRO A 84 12.89 -0.31 -20.12
N GLY A 85 13.56 -0.71 -19.06
CA GLY A 85 15.00 -0.53 -18.86
C GLY A 85 15.77 -1.82 -19.11
N PRO A 86 17.02 -1.91 -18.61
CA PRO A 86 17.80 -3.13 -18.69
C PRO A 86 17.08 -4.31 -18.03
N ALA A 87 17.11 -5.46 -18.70
CA ALA A 87 16.58 -6.72 -18.17
C ALA A 87 17.70 -7.79 -18.22
N GLY A 88 17.86 -8.49 -17.11
CA GLY A 88 18.81 -9.57 -16.93
C GLY A 88 18.15 -10.85 -16.44
N ARG A 89 18.97 -11.85 -16.15
CA ARG A 89 18.51 -13.15 -15.64
C ARG A 89 17.86 -13.06 -14.26
N THR A 90 18.29 -12.13 -13.42
CA THR A 90 17.89 -12.04 -12.01
C THR A 90 16.82 -10.96 -11.78
N LEU A 91 16.87 -9.87 -12.52
CA LEU A 91 15.98 -8.73 -12.37
C LEU A 91 15.80 -7.98 -13.69
N ALA A 92 14.72 -7.19 -13.75
CA ALA A 92 14.47 -6.21 -14.80
C ALA A 92 14.02 -4.87 -14.21
N HIS A 93 14.32 -3.80 -14.92
CA HIS A 93 13.92 -2.44 -14.53
C HIS A 93 12.92 -1.88 -15.52
N SER A 94 12.04 -1.03 -15.03
CA SER A 94 11.15 -0.21 -15.87
C SER A 94 10.81 1.10 -15.18
N THR A 95 10.40 2.08 -15.97
CA THR A 95 9.76 3.30 -15.48
C THR A 95 8.30 3.30 -15.91
N VAL A 96 7.41 3.64 -14.98
CA VAL A 96 5.97 3.70 -15.23
C VAL A 96 5.47 5.12 -14.97
N LEU A 97 4.76 5.69 -15.92
CA LEU A 97 3.99 6.91 -15.75
C LEU A 97 2.51 6.56 -15.82
N LEU A 98 1.80 6.74 -14.71
CA LEU A 98 0.35 6.64 -14.65
C LEU A 98 -0.25 8.03 -14.76
N ALA A 99 -1.19 8.21 -15.67
CA ALA A 99 -1.91 9.46 -15.90
C ALA A 99 -3.42 9.21 -15.87
N GLY A 100 -4.14 9.88 -14.95
CA GLY A 100 -5.58 9.97 -14.96
C GLY A 100 -6.08 11.11 -15.88
N GLU A 101 -7.37 11.42 -15.84
CA GLU A 101 -7.97 12.47 -16.67
C GLU A 101 -7.30 13.85 -16.50
N ALA A 102 -6.90 14.18 -15.27
CA ALA A 102 -6.22 15.45 -14.98
C ALA A 102 -4.73 15.46 -15.38
N GLY A 103 -4.22 14.39 -16.00
CA GLY A 103 -2.83 14.24 -16.45
C GLY A 103 -1.97 13.37 -15.51
N PRO A 104 -0.63 13.47 -15.61
CA PRO A 104 0.29 12.61 -14.87
C PRO A 104 0.04 12.64 -13.36
N SER A 105 -0.11 11.47 -12.75
CA SER A 105 -0.45 11.27 -11.35
C SER A 105 0.70 10.65 -10.56
N ILE A 106 1.31 9.59 -11.10
CA ILE A 106 2.45 8.89 -10.49
C ILE A 106 3.53 8.67 -11.52
N ALA A 107 4.78 8.96 -11.13
CA ALA A 107 5.97 8.51 -11.84
C ALA A 107 6.71 7.52 -10.94
N ALA A 108 6.89 6.27 -11.39
CA ALA A 108 7.47 5.20 -10.61
C ALA A 108 8.62 4.51 -11.35
N GLN A 109 9.69 4.20 -10.62
CA GLN A 109 10.69 3.23 -11.01
C GLN A 109 10.33 1.89 -10.37
N VAL A 110 10.34 0.82 -11.16
CA VAL A 110 9.97 -0.52 -10.71
C VAL A 110 11.07 -1.49 -11.09
N THR A 111 11.54 -2.23 -10.11
CA THR A 111 12.41 -3.39 -10.29
C THR A 111 11.59 -4.65 -10.06
N THR A 112 11.65 -5.57 -11.01
CA THR A 112 10.99 -6.88 -10.90
C THR A 112 12.03 -7.99 -10.78
N ALA A 113 11.68 -9.05 -10.04
CA ALA A 113 12.47 -10.25 -9.85
C ALA A 113 11.57 -11.45 -9.53
N THR A 114 12.15 -12.61 -9.24
CA THR A 114 11.42 -13.76 -8.68
C THR A 114 11.61 -13.78 -7.18
N LEU A 115 10.51 -13.68 -6.43
CA LEU A 115 10.49 -13.84 -4.97
C LEU A 115 10.16 -15.29 -4.62
N GLY A 116 10.68 -15.74 -3.50
CA GLY A 116 10.40 -17.04 -2.90
C GLY A 116 9.71 -16.93 -1.54
N THR A 117 9.59 -18.07 -0.89
CA THR A 117 8.98 -18.24 0.44
C THR A 117 10.01 -18.67 1.49
N GLU A 118 11.29 -18.66 1.16
CA GLU A 118 12.37 -19.08 2.04
C GLU A 118 12.42 -18.22 3.31
N PRO A 119 12.79 -18.78 4.46
CA PRO A 119 13.01 -18.01 5.68
C PRO A 119 14.17 -17.02 5.50
N ALA A 120 14.16 -15.95 6.28
CA ALA A 120 15.25 -15.01 6.29
C ALA A 120 16.54 -15.68 6.80
N GLU A 121 17.63 -15.56 6.06
CA GLU A 121 18.97 -16.02 6.50
C GLU A 121 19.49 -15.18 7.67
N TYR A 122 19.06 -13.93 7.76
CA TYR A 122 19.41 -12.99 8.82
C TYR A 122 18.27 -12.01 9.07
N THR A 123 17.94 -11.81 10.33
CA THR A 123 16.96 -10.78 10.76
C THR A 123 17.29 -10.24 12.14
N VAL A 124 17.14 -8.92 12.30
CA VAL A 124 17.18 -8.21 13.59
C VAL A 124 15.87 -7.45 13.84
N ASN A 125 14.87 -7.69 13.00
CA ASN A 125 13.59 -7.00 13.04
C ASN A 125 12.45 -8.01 13.28
N PRO A 126 12.34 -8.60 14.48
CA PRO A 126 11.17 -9.41 14.80
C PRO A 126 9.91 -8.55 14.75
N PRO A 127 8.74 -9.15 14.51
CA PRO A 127 7.47 -8.42 14.62
C PRO A 127 7.32 -7.86 16.03
N PRO A 128 6.73 -6.66 16.19
CA PRO A 128 6.37 -6.15 17.49
C PRO A 128 5.33 -7.06 18.17
N GLN A 129 5.32 -7.07 19.50
CA GLN A 129 4.30 -7.78 20.25
C GLN A 129 2.97 -7.02 20.12
N VAL A 130 2.01 -7.62 19.44
CA VAL A 130 0.65 -7.11 19.24
C VAL A 130 -0.31 -8.25 19.56
N PRO A 131 -1.43 -8.01 20.26
CA PRO A 131 -2.44 -9.03 20.48
C PRO A 131 -2.95 -9.64 19.16
N ASP A 132 -3.57 -10.81 19.25
CA ASP A 132 -4.19 -11.44 18.08
C ASP A 132 -5.27 -10.52 17.47
N PRO A 133 -5.55 -10.63 16.16
CA PRO A 133 -6.50 -9.73 15.48
C PRO A 133 -7.88 -9.64 16.13
N GLU A 134 -8.32 -10.72 16.79
CA GLU A 134 -9.60 -10.81 17.49
C GLU A 134 -9.66 -9.94 18.75
N ASP A 135 -8.52 -9.71 19.40
CA ASP A 135 -8.35 -8.92 20.62
C ASP A 135 -7.98 -7.45 20.31
N CYS A 136 -7.80 -7.11 19.05
CA CYS A 136 -7.46 -5.78 18.60
C CYS A 136 -8.70 -4.90 18.34
N VAL A 137 -8.49 -3.58 18.31
CA VAL A 137 -9.56 -2.59 18.09
C VAL A 137 -10.01 -2.63 16.64
N VAL A 138 -11.29 -2.90 16.41
CA VAL A 138 -11.91 -2.83 15.08
C VAL A 138 -12.13 -1.38 14.70
N THR A 139 -11.49 -0.93 13.62
CA THR A 139 -11.82 0.37 13.03
C THR A 139 -13.04 0.24 12.14
N ARG A 140 -14.14 0.79 12.60
CA ARG A 140 -15.30 1.05 11.75
C ARG A 140 -15.37 2.55 11.58
N THR A 141 -15.66 3.03 10.37
CA THR A 141 -16.04 4.43 10.15
C THR A 141 -17.36 4.67 10.88
N THR A 142 -17.28 5.08 12.13
CA THR A 142 -18.46 5.53 12.89
C THR A 142 -18.67 7.00 12.57
N GLY A 143 -19.57 7.29 11.66
CA GLY A 143 -20.32 8.54 11.53
C GLY A 143 -19.51 9.84 11.46
N ALA A 144 -19.99 10.84 10.79
CA ALA A 144 -19.56 12.25 10.74
C ALA A 144 -18.29 12.63 9.95
N GLY A 145 -17.48 11.69 9.46
CA GLY A 145 -16.40 11.98 8.51
C GLY A 145 -16.78 11.64 7.06
N PRO A 146 -16.06 12.16 6.05
CA PRO A 146 -16.25 11.73 4.68
C PRO A 146 -16.09 10.21 4.57
N ALA A 147 -16.97 9.56 3.79
CA ALA A 147 -16.90 8.13 3.57
C ALA A 147 -15.55 7.78 2.93
N VAL A 148 -14.77 6.91 3.57
CA VAL A 148 -13.48 6.41 3.08
C VAL A 148 -13.72 5.03 2.48
N GLY A 149 -13.61 4.91 1.16
CA GLY A 149 -13.86 3.67 0.42
C GLY A 149 -12.91 2.55 0.83
N LEU A 150 -11.62 2.89 1.03
CA LEU A 150 -10.57 1.97 1.42
C LEU A 150 -10.94 1.12 2.67
N VAL A 151 -11.62 1.71 3.65
CA VAL A 151 -12.00 1.02 4.91
C VAL A 151 -12.98 -0.14 4.67
N ARG A 152 -13.65 -0.18 3.52
CA ARG A 152 -14.54 -1.29 3.13
C ARG A 152 -13.81 -2.37 2.36
N ARG A 153 -12.61 -2.09 1.88
CA ARG A 153 -11.78 -2.97 1.04
C ARG A 153 -10.71 -3.71 1.83
N ILE A 154 -10.40 -3.21 3.03
CA ILE A 154 -9.45 -3.85 3.95
C ILE A 154 -10.08 -4.02 5.33
N ASP A 155 -9.85 -5.17 5.94
CA ASP A 155 -10.07 -5.36 7.36
C ASP A 155 -8.86 -4.83 8.12
N THR A 156 -9.10 -3.97 9.10
CA THR A 156 -8.06 -3.40 9.96
C THR A 156 -8.35 -3.71 11.41
N ARG A 157 -7.32 -4.13 12.16
CA ARG A 157 -7.38 -4.42 13.59
C ARG A 157 -6.24 -3.69 14.28
N LEU A 158 -6.54 -2.52 14.86
CA LEU A 158 -5.53 -1.68 15.48
C LEU A 158 -5.03 -2.28 16.80
N ASP A 159 -3.72 -2.27 16.98
CA ASP A 159 -3.09 -2.56 18.26
C ASP A 159 -3.63 -1.62 19.35
N PRO A 160 -4.24 -2.14 20.45
CA PRO A 160 -4.76 -1.31 21.53
C PRO A 160 -3.72 -0.34 22.12
N ALA A 161 -2.43 -0.71 22.11
CA ALA A 161 -1.35 0.12 22.61
C ALA A 161 -1.12 1.40 21.76
N THR A 162 -1.50 1.38 20.48
CA THR A 162 -1.33 2.51 19.55
C THR A 162 -2.65 3.11 19.06
N ALA A 163 -3.80 2.55 19.46
CA ALA A 163 -5.13 2.95 19.00
C ALA A 163 -5.77 4.08 19.83
N GLY A 164 -5.10 4.64 20.83
CA GLY A 164 -5.68 5.63 21.75
C GLY A 164 -6.26 6.87 21.04
N TRP A 165 -5.71 7.27 19.90
CA TRP A 165 -6.18 8.39 19.09
C TRP A 165 -7.64 8.23 18.62
N THR A 166 -8.14 7.02 18.46
CA THR A 166 -9.54 6.74 18.05
C THR A 166 -10.56 7.17 19.09
N VAL A 167 -10.14 7.36 20.32
CA VAL A 167 -10.94 7.81 21.46
C VAL A 167 -10.38 9.07 22.13
N GLY A 168 -9.57 9.86 21.39
CA GLY A 168 -9.01 11.13 21.86
C GLY A 168 -7.88 11.03 22.89
N ARG A 169 -7.30 9.84 23.08
CA ARG A 169 -6.12 9.64 23.93
C ARG A 169 -4.88 9.59 23.03
N PHE A 170 -4.08 10.63 23.11
CA PHE A 170 -2.91 10.79 22.24
C PHE A 170 -1.64 10.29 22.91
N SER A 171 -0.69 9.84 22.08
CA SER A 171 0.63 9.37 22.45
C SER A 171 1.65 10.50 22.29
N ASP A 172 2.82 10.35 22.91
CA ASP A 172 4.03 11.12 22.62
C ASP A 172 4.83 10.52 21.45
N GLN A 173 4.46 9.31 21.01
CA GLN A 173 5.11 8.61 19.91
C GLN A 173 4.23 8.56 18.66
N ARG A 174 4.85 8.76 17.52
CA ARG A 174 4.20 8.68 16.22
C ARG A 174 4.37 7.25 15.68
N VAL A 175 3.65 6.31 16.27
CA VAL A 175 3.64 4.89 15.90
C VAL A 175 2.21 4.42 15.81
N LEU A 176 1.88 3.73 14.73
CA LEU A 176 0.63 3.01 14.53
C LEU A 176 0.92 1.56 14.16
N ARG A 177 0.19 0.64 14.76
CA ARG A 177 0.26 -0.79 14.45
C ARG A 177 -1.12 -1.34 14.17
N SER A 178 -1.20 -2.22 13.19
CA SER A 178 -2.45 -2.88 12.84
C SER A 178 -2.21 -4.19 12.12
N TRP A 179 -3.06 -5.16 12.38
CA TRP A 179 -3.27 -6.26 11.45
C TRP A 179 -4.12 -5.78 10.29
N ILE A 180 -3.74 -6.14 9.08
CA ILE A 180 -4.43 -5.78 7.84
C ILE A 180 -4.59 -7.02 6.96
N ARG A 181 -5.75 -7.16 6.32
CA ARG A 181 -6.01 -8.08 5.22
C ARG A 181 -7.02 -7.49 4.25
N LEU A 182 -7.14 -8.06 3.06
CA LEU A 182 -8.23 -7.73 2.13
C LEU A 182 -9.56 -8.27 2.68
N SER A 183 -10.62 -7.46 2.63
CA SER A 183 -11.92 -7.77 3.26
C SER A 183 -12.68 -8.88 2.55
N ASP A 184 -12.38 -9.16 1.28
CA ASP A 184 -12.97 -10.24 0.49
C ASP A 184 -12.29 -11.61 0.72
N GLY A 185 -11.33 -11.69 1.64
CA GLY A 185 -10.63 -12.92 1.98
C GLY A 185 -9.51 -13.31 1.00
N ARG A 186 -9.23 -12.50 -0.01
CA ARG A 186 -8.09 -12.70 -0.89
C ARG A 186 -6.78 -12.69 -0.09
N HIS A 187 -5.94 -13.68 -0.31
CA HIS A 187 -4.62 -13.74 0.32
C HIS A 187 -3.72 -12.61 -0.16
N PRO A 188 -2.85 -12.07 0.73
CA PRO A 188 -1.89 -11.05 0.33
C PRO A 188 -0.91 -11.61 -0.71
N ASP A 189 -0.47 -10.74 -1.60
CA ASP A 189 0.58 -10.97 -2.59
C ASP A 189 1.49 -9.72 -2.67
N PRO A 190 2.55 -9.71 -3.48
CA PRO A 190 3.41 -8.54 -3.62
C PRO A 190 2.68 -7.23 -3.98
N LEU A 191 1.58 -7.29 -4.75
CA LEU A 191 0.81 -6.08 -5.08
C LEU A 191 -0.03 -5.60 -3.88
N ALA A 192 -0.62 -6.51 -3.11
CA ALA A 192 -1.33 -6.15 -1.89
C ALA A 192 -0.40 -5.55 -0.83
N LEU A 193 0.88 -5.96 -0.77
CA LEU A 193 1.86 -5.35 0.13
C LEU A 193 2.14 -3.87 -0.21
N LEU A 194 2.03 -3.47 -1.48
CA LEU A 194 2.13 -2.06 -1.87
C LEU A 194 0.95 -1.24 -1.32
N LEU A 195 -0.25 -1.80 -1.38
CA LEU A 195 -1.44 -1.21 -0.76
C LEU A 195 -1.26 -1.09 0.76
N PHE A 196 -0.83 -2.17 1.44
CA PHE A 196 -0.70 -2.21 2.89
C PHE A 196 0.38 -1.25 3.40
N ALA A 197 1.41 -0.97 2.61
CA ALA A 197 2.46 -0.02 2.95
C ALA A 197 1.96 1.44 3.08
N ASP A 198 0.78 1.75 2.51
CA ASP A 198 0.16 3.08 2.53
C ASP A 198 -1.30 3.04 3.02
N ALA A 199 -1.69 1.97 3.74
CA ALA A 199 -3.08 1.76 4.15
C ALA A 199 -3.41 2.33 5.54
N LEU A 200 -2.42 2.51 6.41
CA LEU A 200 -2.65 3.08 7.74
C LEU A 200 -2.87 4.60 7.64
N PRO A 201 -3.64 5.18 8.58
CA PRO A 201 -3.69 6.63 8.71
C PRO A 201 -2.30 7.24 8.92
N PRO A 202 -2.10 8.53 8.63
CA PRO A 202 -0.86 9.21 8.95
C PRO A 202 -0.49 9.05 10.43
N THR A 203 0.77 8.77 10.73
CA THR A 203 1.26 8.61 12.13
C THR A 203 1.03 9.86 12.98
N ALA A 204 0.78 11.01 12.35
CA ALA A 204 0.37 12.25 12.98
C ALA A 204 -0.90 12.11 13.85
N PHE A 205 -1.78 11.13 13.51
CA PHE A 205 -3.01 10.89 14.27
C PHE A 205 -2.70 10.38 15.69
N ALA A 206 -1.64 9.61 15.87
CA ALA A 206 -1.23 9.12 17.19
C ALA A 206 -0.97 10.27 18.19
N VAL A 207 -0.50 11.42 17.70
CA VAL A 207 -0.18 12.61 18.52
C VAL A 207 -1.26 13.71 18.43
N GLY A 208 -2.45 13.37 17.95
CA GLY A 208 -3.61 14.29 17.89
C GLY A 208 -3.59 15.29 16.75
N ARG A 209 -2.73 15.13 15.78
CA ARG A 209 -2.73 15.97 14.56
C ARG A 209 -3.51 15.26 13.48
N THR A 210 -4.76 15.66 13.29
CA THR A 210 -5.63 15.17 12.22
C THR A 210 -5.57 16.12 11.03
N GLY A 211 -5.77 15.59 9.82
CA GLY A 211 -5.82 16.37 8.60
C GLY A 211 -5.20 15.64 7.43
N TRP A 212 -5.26 16.27 6.27
CA TRP A 212 -4.71 15.74 5.05
C TRP A 212 -3.16 15.74 5.09
N ALA A 213 -2.56 14.58 4.93
CA ALA A 213 -1.11 14.39 4.90
C ALA A 213 -0.72 13.63 3.61
N PRO A 214 -0.71 14.31 2.46
CA PRO A 214 -0.42 13.64 1.19
C PRO A 214 1.01 13.12 1.16
N THR A 215 1.14 11.88 0.69
CA THR A 215 2.41 11.28 0.32
C THR A 215 2.97 11.98 -0.91
N VAL A 216 4.23 12.40 -0.84
CA VAL A 216 4.95 13.03 -1.96
C VAL A 216 5.84 12.01 -2.66
N GLN A 217 6.48 11.16 -1.88
CA GLN A 217 7.31 10.07 -2.39
C GLN A 217 7.16 8.84 -1.49
N LEU A 218 7.08 7.67 -2.11
CA LEU A 218 7.02 6.38 -1.43
C LEU A 218 8.02 5.42 -2.06
N GLN A 219 8.86 4.81 -1.23
CA GLN A 219 9.72 3.69 -1.59
C GLN A 219 9.20 2.42 -0.91
N VAL A 220 9.15 1.32 -1.65
CA VAL A 220 8.75 0.01 -1.11
C VAL A 220 9.75 -1.05 -1.55
N LEU A 221 10.23 -1.86 -0.61
CA LEU A 221 11.05 -3.03 -0.83
C LEU A 221 10.25 -4.26 -0.42
N ILE A 222 9.96 -5.15 -1.37
CA ILE A 222 9.29 -6.42 -1.10
C ILE A 222 10.35 -7.50 -0.98
N ARG A 223 10.30 -8.26 0.11
CA ARG A 223 11.36 -9.16 0.54
C ARG A 223 11.07 -10.62 0.22
N ALA A 224 9.79 -11.01 0.28
CA ALA A 224 9.37 -12.39 0.07
C ALA A 224 7.88 -12.43 -0.34
N LEU A 225 7.43 -13.56 -0.86
CA LEU A 225 6.00 -13.85 -1.02
C LEU A 225 5.37 -14.00 0.36
N PRO A 226 4.31 -13.24 0.70
CA PRO A 226 3.69 -13.33 2.01
C PRO A 226 2.93 -14.65 2.18
N ALA A 227 2.91 -15.16 3.42
CA ALA A 227 2.02 -16.26 3.80
C ALA A 227 0.56 -15.82 3.76
N PRO A 228 -0.40 -16.74 3.52
CA PRO A 228 -1.83 -16.45 3.60
C PRO A 228 -2.26 -15.93 4.97
N GLY A 229 -3.23 -15.02 5.02
CA GLY A 229 -3.81 -14.52 6.26
C GLY A 229 -3.56 -13.04 6.51
N TRP A 230 -3.50 -12.67 7.78
CA TRP A 230 -3.25 -11.30 8.21
C TRP A 230 -1.79 -10.90 8.02
N CYS A 231 -1.58 -9.63 7.69
CA CYS A 231 -0.27 -8.99 7.76
C CYS A 231 -0.24 -8.00 8.93
N LEU A 232 0.80 -8.05 9.76
CA LEU A 232 1.05 -7.05 10.77
C LEU A 232 1.80 -5.89 10.15
N VAL A 233 1.24 -4.69 10.25
CA VAL A 233 1.82 -3.45 9.71
C VAL A 233 2.17 -2.52 10.86
N GLU A 234 3.40 -2.03 10.88
CA GLU A 234 3.83 -0.95 11.76
C GLU A 234 4.26 0.24 10.90
N SER A 235 3.65 1.40 11.13
CA SER A 235 4.12 2.69 10.60
C SER A 235 4.62 3.57 11.74
N ARG A 236 5.75 4.22 11.52
CA ARG A 236 6.37 5.14 12.48
C ARG A 236 6.96 6.35 11.78
N SER A 237 6.96 7.48 12.48
CA SER A 237 7.66 8.70 12.05
C SER A 237 8.67 9.09 13.12
N THR A 238 9.85 9.44 12.70
CA THR A 238 10.95 9.85 13.58
C THR A 238 11.24 11.33 13.52
N GLU A 239 10.90 11.98 12.40
CA GLU A 239 11.22 13.38 12.18
C GLU A 239 10.06 14.13 11.53
N VAL A 240 9.78 15.34 12.02
CA VAL A 240 8.88 16.31 11.38
C VAL A 240 9.54 17.67 11.38
N THR A 241 9.94 18.15 10.22
CA THR A 241 10.64 19.43 10.08
C THR A 241 10.03 20.25 8.95
N GLY A 242 9.66 21.50 9.23
CA GLY A 242 9.13 22.43 8.22
C GLY A 242 7.80 21.99 7.58
N GLY A 243 7.03 21.11 8.24
CA GLY A 243 5.81 20.53 7.72
C GLY A 243 6.04 19.32 6.79
N TRP A 244 7.25 18.78 6.78
CA TRP A 244 7.59 17.50 6.17
C TRP A 244 7.71 16.42 7.23
N SER A 245 7.13 15.26 6.98
CA SER A 245 7.20 14.07 7.82
C SER A 245 7.81 12.93 7.02
N ASP A 246 8.76 12.23 7.63
CA ASP A 246 9.10 10.90 7.18
C ASP A 246 8.13 9.89 7.82
N GLU A 247 7.83 8.81 7.12
CA GLU A 247 7.19 7.64 7.71
C GLU A 247 7.89 6.38 7.22
N GLU A 248 8.26 5.51 8.15
CA GLU A 248 8.74 4.17 7.87
C GLU A 248 7.61 3.18 8.10
N CYS A 249 7.49 2.20 7.20
CA CYS A 249 6.53 1.12 7.33
C CYS A 249 7.25 -0.23 7.26
N ARG A 250 6.85 -1.17 8.11
CA ARG A 250 7.28 -2.57 8.07
C ARG A 250 6.07 -3.47 8.08
N ILE A 251 6.14 -4.54 7.29
CA ILE A 251 5.05 -5.49 7.13
C ILE A 251 5.58 -6.90 7.36
N TRP A 252 4.98 -7.59 8.33
CA TRP A 252 5.22 -9.00 8.59
C TRP A 252 4.00 -9.82 8.19
N ASP A 253 4.22 -10.98 7.62
CA ASP A 253 3.14 -11.91 7.30
C ASP A 253 2.66 -12.70 8.54
N ALA A 254 1.66 -13.56 8.36
CA ALA A 254 1.05 -14.35 9.43
C ALA A 254 2.05 -15.31 10.14
N THR A 255 3.21 -15.56 9.56
CA THR A 255 4.28 -16.36 10.17
C THR A 255 5.30 -15.52 10.95
N GLY A 256 5.14 -14.19 10.98
CA GLY A 256 6.07 -13.25 11.59
C GLY A 256 7.30 -12.94 10.73
N ARG A 257 7.30 -13.32 9.45
CA ARG A 257 8.37 -13.00 8.52
C ARG A 257 8.19 -11.58 7.97
N LEU A 258 9.26 -10.78 7.97
CA LEU A 258 9.27 -9.47 7.34
C LEU A 258 9.19 -9.63 5.82
N VAL A 259 8.06 -9.22 5.23
CA VAL A 259 7.76 -9.38 3.79
C VAL A 259 7.86 -8.09 3.01
N ALA A 260 7.70 -6.92 3.66
CA ALA A 260 7.93 -5.64 3.01
C ALA A 260 8.42 -4.56 3.99
N GLN A 261 9.11 -3.57 3.44
CA GLN A 261 9.55 -2.36 4.12
C GLN A 261 9.28 -1.18 3.20
N ALA A 262 8.81 -0.07 3.77
CA ALA A 262 8.59 1.15 3.02
C ALA A 262 9.10 2.37 3.77
N ARG A 263 9.38 3.43 3.02
CA ARG A 263 9.64 4.77 3.55
C ARG A 263 8.99 5.81 2.66
N GLN A 264 8.33 6.77 3.28
CA GLN A 264 7.70 7.87 2.56
C GLN A 264 8.11 9.23 3.10
N LEU A 265 8.04 10.22 2.22
CA LEU A 265 8.00 11.62 2.55
C LEU A 265 6.57 12.12 2.37
N ALA A 266 5.98 12.65 3.44
CA ALA A 266 4.63 13.21 3.41
C ALA A 266 4.61 14.69 3.81
N ARG A 267 3.60 15.41 3.35
CA ARG A 267 3.33 16.76 3.77
C ARG A 267 2.34 16.73 4.94
N VAL A 268 2.70 17.29 6.07
CA VAL A 268 1.81 17.39 7.24
C VAL A 268 1.12 18.75 7.24
N ALA A 269 -0.20 18.77 7.47
CA ALA A 269 -0.94 20.00 7.66
C ALA A 269 -0.35 20.79 8.85
N ARG A 270 -0.23 22.11 8.67
CA ARG A 270 0.24 23.03 9.70
C ARG A 270 -0.81 23.27 10.77
#